data_2ceadcb49d2275f7a7cc5888433e2abb
#
_entry.id   2ceadcb49d2275f7a7cc5888433e2abb
#
_cell.length_a   1.000
_cell.length_b   1.000
_cell.length_c   1.000
_cell.angle_alpha   90.00
_cell.angle_beta   90.00
_cell.angle_gamma   90.00
#
_symmetry.space_group_name_H-M   'P 1'
#
loop_
_entity.id
_entity.type
_entity.pdbx_description
1 polymer ?
#
loop_
_entity_poly.entity_id
_entity_poly.type
_entity_poly.pdbx_seq_one_letter_code
_entity_poly.pdbx_strand_id
1 'polypeptide(L)'
;MITIPELASEALGSYLAKHMGRRYGSTDAELIEIVQSAARLAIDCIGNSDALYHNVEHTMMVTLCGYDILTGRRLLRETNASDFAHVIVACLFHDIGYVRGILNGDGDDGYIIDAKGNKTTLPRGSSDAALMPYHVDRSKLFVLDRIKLLDATRVANAIEFTRFPPP
;
A
#
# COMPACT_ATOMS: atom_id res chain seq x y z
N MET A 1 8.45 5.37 -23.62
CA MET A 1 9.31 6.26 -22.79
C MET A 1 9.22 5.70 -21.37
N ILE A 2 10.35 5.40 -20.73
CA ILE A 2 10.34 4.88 -19.35
C ILE A 2 10.25 6.08 -18.40
N THR A 3 9.35 6.01 -17.43
CA THR A 3 9.13 7.05 -16.42
C THR A 3 9.83 6.72 -15.11
N ILE A 4 10.02 7.71 -14.23
CA ILE A 4 10.61 7.48 -12.89
C ILE A 4 9.73 6.55 -12.05
N PRO A 5 8.40 6.69 -12.00
CA PRO A 5 7.55 5.72 -11.31
C PRO A 5 7.70 4.29 -11.82
N GLU A 6 7.79 4.06 -13.14
CA GLU A 6 8.02 2.71 -13.69
C GLU A 6 9.35 2.11 -13.25
N LEU A 7 10.43 2.91 -13.23
CA LEU A 7 11.73 2.46 -12.71
C LEU A 7 11.66 2.15 -11.22
N ALA A 8 10.98 2.98 -10.44
CA ALA A 8 10.82 2.79 -9.01
C ALA A 8 9.98 1.54 -8.69
N SER A 9 8.91 1.33 -9.44
CA SER A 9 8.00 0.18 -9.37
C SER A 9 8.77 -1.12 -9.57
N GLU A 10 9.55 -1.20 -10.67
CA GLU A 10 10.37 -2.38 -10.97
C GLU A 10 11.49 -2.60 -9.95
N ALA A 11 12.18 -1.54 -9.54
CA ALA A 11 13.28 -1.62 -8.59
C ALA A 11 12.79 -2.12 -7.21
N LEU A 12 11.70 -1.54 -6.68
CA LEU A 12 11.16 -1.93 -5.38
C LEU A 12 10.64 -3.37 -5.42
N GLY A 13 9.85 -3.73 -6.44
CA GLY A 13 9.31 -5.07 -6.59
C GLY A 13 10.41 -6.13 -6.66
N SER A 14 11.43 -5.90 -7.49
CA SER A 14 12.57 -6.80 -7.62
C SER A 14 13.42 -6.89 -6.35
N TYR A 15 13.61 -5.78 -5.65
CA TYR A 15 14.30 -5.74 -4.36
C TYR A 15 13.58 -6.63 -3.33
N LEU A 16 12.28 -6.42 -3.12
CA LEU A 16 11.48 -7.18 -2.15
C LEU A 16 11.45 -8.67 -2.50
N ALA A 17 11.20 -9.02 -3.76
CA ALA A 17 11.17 -10.40 -4.23
C ALA A 17 12.51 -11.12 -3.97
N LYS A 18 13.63 -10.48 -4.34
CA LYS A 18 14.98 -11.01 -4.11
C LYS A 18 15.27 -11.25 -2.63
N HIS A 19 14.89 -10.31 -1.78
CA HIS A 19 15.15 -10.40 -0.34
C HIS A 19 14.24 -11.41 0.35
N MET A 20 12.97 -11.51 -0.04
CA MET A 20 12.08 -12.60 0.42
C MET A 20 12.61 -13.98 -0.03
N GLY A 21 12.97 -14.14 -1.30
CA GLY A 21 13.49 -15.39 -1.83
C GLY A 21 14.76 -15.86 -1.11
N ARG A 22 15.66 -14.94 -0.77
CA ARG A 22 16.86 -15.26 0.03
C ARG A 22 16.54 -15.67 1.46
N ARG A 23 15.47 -15.15 2.02
CA ARG A 23 15.09 -15.34 3.42
C ARG A 23 14.26 -16.58 3.66
N TYR A 24 13.28 -16.84 2.79
CA TYR A 24 12.27 -17.89 2.98
C TYR A 24 12.42 -19.03 1.95
N GLY A 25 13.27 -18.86 0.93
CA GLY A 25 13.51 -19.86 -0.09
C GLY A 25 12.38 -19.96 -1.13
N SER A 26 12.44 -21.01 -1.93
CA SER A 26 11.46 -21.25 -3.01
C SER A 26 10.12 -21.79 -2.53
N THR A 27 10.02 -22.21 -1.26
CA THR A 27 8.79 -22.78 -0.69
C THR A 27 7.64 -21.76 -0.67
N ASP A 28 7.97 -20.47 -0.60
CA ASP A 28 7.01 -19.37 -0.54
C ASP A 28 6.99 -18.55 -1.84
N ALA A 29 7.23 -19.18 -3.00
CA ALA A 29 7.31 -18.52 -4.30
C ALA A 29 6.06 -17.68 -4.62
N GLU A 30 4.88 -18.20 -4.31
CA GLU A 30 3.61 -17.48 -4.51
C GLU A 30 3.56 -16.17 -3.70
N LEU A 31 3.97 -16.18 -2.42
CA LEU A 31 4.02 -14.99 -1.59
C LEU A 31 5.03 -13.96 -2.11
N ILE A 32 6.14 -14.42 -2.68
CA ILE A 32 7.15 -13.56 -3.29
C ILE A 32 6.57 -12.84 -4.50
N GLU A 33 5.85 -13.55 -5.38
CA GLU A 33 5.19 -12.99 -6.55
C GLU A 33 4.09 -12.00 -6.16
N ILE A 34 3.32 -12.31 -5.11
CA ILE A 34 2.30 -11.41 -4.57
C ILE A 34 2.93 -10.09 -4.10
N VAL A 35 3.98 -10.15 -3.30
CA VAL A 35 4.65 -8.93 -2.79
C VAL A 35 5.28 -8.13 -3.92
N GLN A 36 5.89 -8.78 -4.90
CA GLN A 36 6.44 -8.11 -6.08
C GLN A 36 5.36 -7.40 -6.89
N SER A 37 4.25 -8.07 -7.13
CA SER A 37 3.12 -7.52 -7.89
C SER A 37 2.43 -6.40 -7.11
N ALA A 38 2.28 -6.55 -5.79
CA ALA A 38 1.73 -5.52 -4.92
C ALA A 38 2.59 -4.25 -4.91
N ALA A 39 3.93 -4.40 -4.90
CA ALA A 39 4.84 -3.26 -4.96
C ALA A 39 4.69 -2.48 -6.27
N ARG A 40 4.62 -3.20 -7.40
CA ARG A 40 4.39 -2.56 -8.71
C ARG A 40 3.06 -1.83 -8.73
N LEU A 41 1.98 -2.49 -8.35
CA LEU A 41 0.65 -1.89 -8.32
C LEU A 41 0.59 -0.65 -7.43
N ALA A 42 1.15 -0.71 -6.21
CA ALA A 42 1.13 0.41 -5.28
C ALA A 42 1.86 1.64 -5.84
N ILE A 43 3.08 1.44 -6.38
CA ILE A 43 3.88 2.53 -6.94
C ILE A 43 3.22 3.10 -8.20
N ASP A 44 2.68 2.27 -9.08
CA ASP A 44 1.99 2.72 -10.28
C ASP A 44 0.74 3.54 -9.94
N CYS A 45 -0.03 3.12 -8.94
CA CYS A 45 -1.21 3.88 -8.49
C CYS A 45 -0.82 5.19 -7.82
N ILE A 46 0.08 5.17 -6.83
CA ILE A 46 0.45 6.38 -6.09
C ILE A 46 1.22 7.38 -6.96
N GLY A 47 1.89 6.91 -8.01
CA GLY A 47 2.57 7.75 -8.99
C GLY A 47 1.62 8.66 -9.79
N ASN A 48 0.32 8.40 -9.77
CA ASN A 48 -0.71 9.24 -10.37
C ASN A 48 -1.30 10.28 -9.39
N SER A 49 -0.89 10.25 -8.12
CA SER A 49 -1.35 11.23 -7.12
C SER A 49 -0.59 12.55 -7.24
N ASP A 50 -1.31 13.65 -7.03
CA ASP A 50 -0.73 14.99 -6.92
C ASP A 50 -0.50 15.43 -5.46
N ALA A 51 -0.61 14.51 -4.49
CA ALA A 51 -0.26 14.74 -3.10
C ALA A 51 1.26 14.85 -2.96
N LEU A 52 1.77 16.02 -2.57
CA LEU A 52 3.21 16.32 -2.57
C LEU A 52 4.03 15.43 -1.63
N TYR A 53 3.49 15.09 -0.45
CA TYR A 53 4.20 14.28 0.55
C TYR A 53 3.90 12.79 0.40
N HIS A 54 2.63 12.41 0.20
CA HIS A 54 2.18 11.01 0.08
C HIS A 54 2.35 10.54 -1.37
N ASN A 55 3.59 10.34 -1.77
CA ASN A 55 4.04 10.06 -3.13
C ASN A 55 4.85 8.75 -3.22
N VAL A 56 5.42 8.49 -4.38
CA VAL A 56 6.25 7.29 -4.63
C VAL A 56 7.40 7.16 -3.64
N GLU A 57 8.13 8.26 -3.38
CA GLU A 57 9.28 8.25 -2.47
C GLU A 57 8.86 7.90 -1.05
N HIS A 58 7.80 8.53 -0.53
CA HIS A 58 7.25 8.24 0.78
C HIS A 58 6.85 6.77 0.91
N THR A 59 6.09 6.25 -0.06
CA THR A 59 5.65 4.84 -0.06
C THR A 59 6.83 3.88 -0.07
N MET A 60 7.87 4.14 -0.85
CA MET A 60 9.10 3.35 -0.86
C MET A 60 9.80 3.40 0.49
N MET A 61 9.97 4.58 1.08
CA MET A 61 10.65 4.75 2.38
C MET A 61 9.92 4.02 3.50
N VAL A 62 8.59 4.14 3.58
CA VAL A 62 7.78 3.42 4.57
C VAL A 62 7.90 1.91 4.38
N THR A 63 7.86 1.43 3.14
CA THR A 63 8.00 0.00 2.84
C THR A 63 9.38 -0.53 3.23
N LEU A 64 10.45 0.20 2.92
CA LEU A 64 11.82 -0.18 3.29
C LEU A 64 12.03 -0.13 4.81
N CYS A 65 11.46 0.87 5.49
CA CYS A 65 11.47 0.92 6.95
C CYS A 65 10.75 -0.30 7.57
N GLY A 66 9.57 -0.64 7.05
CA GLY A 66 8.84 -1.86 7.46
C GLY A 66 9.66 -3.12 7.24
N TYR A 67 10.35 -3.21 6.10
CA TYR A 67 11.27 -4.31 5.79
C TYR A 67 12.41 -4.40 6.83
N ASP A 68 13.04 -3.28 7.16
CA ASP A 68 14.16 -3.25 8.12
C ASP A 68 13.69 -3.60 9.53
N ILE A 69 12.53 -3.12 9.97
CA ILE A 69 11.92 -3.46 11.26
C ILE A 69 11.65 -4.97 11.34
N LEU A 70 11.06 -5.57 10.30
CA LEU A 70 10.82 -7.01 10.23
C LEU A 70 12.12 -7.82 10.23
N THR A 71 13.14 -7.29 9.59
CA THR A 71 14.48 -7.90 9.57
C THR A 71 15.13 -7.86 10.94
N GLY A 72 15.06 -6.73 11.63
CA GLY A 72 15.56 -6.58 13.00
C GLY A 72 14.77 -7.42 14.00
N ARG A 73 13.43 -7.46 13.89
CA ARG A 73 12.57 -8.26 14.77
C ARG A 73 12.89 -9.75 14.72
N ARG A 74 13.32 -10.26 13.59
CA ARG A 74 13.72 -11.67 13.44
C ARG A 74 14.90 -12.08 14.34
N LEU A 75 15.73 -11.14 14.73
CA LEU A 75 16.82 -11.41 15.68
C LEU A 75 16.28 -11.80 17.08
N LEU A 76 15.05 -11.42 17.38
CA LEU A 76 14.39 -11.64 18.66
C LEU A 76 13.29 -12.72 18.58
N ARG A 77 12.72 -12.93 17.39
CA ARG A 77 11.55 -13.79 17.19
C ARG A 77 11.47 -14.27 15.74
N GLU A 78 11.10 -15.52 15.53
CA GLU A 78 10.83 -16.03 14.19
C GLU A 78 9.64 -15.28 13.56
N THR A 79 9.82 -14.87 12.29
CA THR A 79 8.77 -14.33 11.43
C THR A 79 8.66 -15.23 10.21
N ASN A 80 7.46 -15.71 9.91
CA ASN A 80 7.22 -16.49 8.71
C ASN A 80 7.01 -15.58 7.47
N ALA A 81 7.03 -16.18 6.28
CA ALA A 81 6.88 -15.45 5.02
C ALA A 81 5.51 -14.76 4.91
N SER A 82 4.46 -15.40 5.43
CA SER A 82 3.11 -14.83 5.44
C SER A 82 3.02 -13.56 6.28
N ASP A 83 3.57 -13.57 7.52
CA ASP A 83 3.62 -12.37 8.36
C ASP A 83 4.37 -11.23 7.67
N PHE A 84 5.49 -11.57 7.04
CA PHE A 84 6.29 -10.61 6.28
C PHE A 84 5.48 -10.01 5.13
N ALA A 85 4.85 -10.85 4.30
CA ALA A 85 4.06 -10.40 3.16
C ALA A 85 2.91 -9.46 3.58
N HIS A 86 2.16 -9.80 4.65
CA HIS A 86 1.06 -8.96 5.13
C HIS A 86 1.53 -7.58 5.58
N VAL A 87 2.64 -7.49 6.33
CA VAL A 87 3.15 -6.19 6.78
C VAL A 87 3.69 -5.36 5.62
N ILE A 88 4.45 -5.97 4.70
CA ILE A 88 4.97 -5.25 3.52
C ILE A 88 3.82 -4.75 2.64
N VAL A 89 2.80 -5.56 2.40
CA VAL A 89 1.63 -5.15 1.61
C VAL A 89 0.85 -4.04 2.32
N ALA A 90 0.75 -4.07 3.66
CA ALA A 90 0.16 -2.96 4.41
C ALA A 90 0.98 -1.67 4.26
N CYS A 91 2.31 -1.73 4.34
CA CYS A 91 3.18 -0.57 4.10
C CYS A 91 3.03 -0.02 2.67
N LEU A 92 2.90 -0.89 1.67
CA LEU A 92 2.72 -0.48 0.27
C LEU A 92 1.41 0.26 0.02
N PHE A 93 0.33 -0.15 0.67
CA PHE A 93 -1.01 0.38 0.40
C PHE A 93 -1.56 1.31 1.49
N HIS A 94 -0.78 1.66 2.53
CA HIS A 94 -1.30 2.46 3.64
C HIS A 94 -1.86 3.83 3.20
N ASP A 95 -1.28 4.43 2.18
CA ASP A 95 -1.63 5.75 1.66
C ASP A 95 -2.33 5.73 0.29
N ILE A 96 -2.66 4.54 -0.24
CA ILE A 96 -3.30 4.43 -1.56
C ILE A 96 -4.65 5.17 -1.61
N GLY A 97 -5.28 5.36 -0.46
CA GLY A 97 -6.54 6.08 -0.32
C GLY A 97 -6.49 7.58 -0.64
N TYR A 98 -5.31 8.17 -0.76
CA TYR A 98 -5.16 9.53 -1.28
C TYR A 98 -5.52 9.64 -2.76
N VAL A 99 -5.29 8.58 -3.55
CA VAL A 99 -5.48 8.62 -5.00
C VAL A 99 -6.97 8.75 -5.33
N ARG A 100 -7.32 9.80 -6.09
CA ARG A 100 -8.68 9.98 -6.62
C ARG A 100 -8.96 8.95 -7.71
N GLY A 101 -10.21 8.46 -7.75
CA GLY A 101 -10.62 7.46 -8.73
C GLY A 101 -10.13 6.04 -8.43
N ILE A 102 -9.50 5.78 -7.28
CA ILE A 102 -8.94 4.48 -6.94
C ILE A 102 -10.01 3.46 -6.50
N LEU A 103 -11.13 3.91 -5.97
CA LEU A 103 -12.22 3.07 -5.50
C LEU A 103 -13.34 2.96 -6.53
N ASN A 104 -13.98 1.78 -6.58
CA ASN A 104 -15.21 1.61 -7.33
C ASN A 104 -16.28 2.56 -6.76
N GLY A 105 -16.82 3.43 -7.61
CA GLY A 105 -17.78 4.44 -7.23
C GLY A 105 -17.19 5.85 -7.02
N ASP A 106 -15.88 6.02 -7.07
CA ASP A 106 -15.29 7.34 -7.23
C ASP A 106 -15.67 7.91 -8.61
N GLY A 107 -16.00 9.18 -8.68
CA GLY A 107 -16.41 9.82 -9.94
C GLY A 107 -16.72 11.30 -9.78
N ASP A 108 -17.40 11.85 -10.80
CA ASP A 108 -17.75 13.28 -10.86
C ASP A 108 -18.69 13.72 -9.74
N ASP A 109 -19.45 12.79 -9.16
CA ASP A 109 -20.37 13.00 -8.05
C ASP A 109 -19.69 12.94 -6.68
N GLY A 110 -18.39 12.63 -6.62
CA GLY A 110 -17.58 12.59 -5.41
C GLY A 110 -16.79 11.30 -5.21
N TYR A 111 -16.10 11.23 -4.10
CA TYR A 111 -15.16 10.16 -3.74
C TYR A 111 -15.70 9.38 -2.54
N ILE A 112 -15.67 8.06 -2.62
CA ILE A 112 -16.07 7.15 -1.53
C ILE A 112 -15.17 7.40 -0.32
N ILE A 113 -15.77 7.52 0.88
CA ILE A 113 -15.04 7.82 2.12
C ILE A 113 -15.14 6.73 3.18
N ASP A 114 -16.11 5.81 3.05
CA ASP A 114 -16.34 4.74 4.02
C ASP A 114 -16.99 3.50 3.39
N ALA A 115 -17.09 2.44 4.17
CA ALA A 115 -17.69 1.16 3.76
C ALA A 115 -19.22 1.23 3.55
N LYS A 116 -19.88 2.32 3.96
CA LYS A 116 -21.33 2.53 3.71
C LYS A 116 -21.58 3.15 2.33
N GLY A 117 -20.51 3.50 1.61
CA GLY A 117 -20.61 4.14 0.30
C GLY A 117 -20.89 5.64 0.37
N ASN A 118 -20.72 6.26 1.54
CA ASN A 118 -20.80 7.72 1.65
C ASN A 118 -19.73 8.38 0.79
N LYS A 119 -20.03 9.54 0.22
CA LYS A 119 -19.13 10.29 -0.64
C LYS A 119 -18.83 11.67 -0.09
N THR A 120 -17.65 12.18 -0.42
CA THR A 120 -17.29 13.59 -0.24
C THR A 120 -16.95 14.21 -1.59
N THR A 121 -17.23 15.49 -1.73
CA THR A 121 -16.78 16.30 -2.87
C THR A 121 -15.59 17.15 -2.45
N LEU A 122 -14.62 17.31 -3.33
CA LEU A 122 -13.47 18.16 -3.06
C LEU A 122 -13.66 19.53 -3.71
N PRO A 123 -13.21 20.63 -3.07
CA PRO A 123 -13.19 21.94 -3.69
C PRO A 123 -12.43 21.91 -5.03
N ARG A 124 -12.88 22.69 -5.99
CA ARG A 124 -12.22 22.80 -7.28
C ARG A 124 -10.76 23.25 -7.12
N GLY A 125 -9.83 22.51 -7.75
CA GLY A 125 -8.39 22.79 -7.67
C GLY A 125 -7.69 22.20 -6.44
N SER A 126 -8.41 21.44 -5.59
CA SER A 126 -7.79 20.71 -4.50
C SER A 126 -6.86 19.61 -5.05
N SER A 127 -5.75 19.38 -4.37
CA SER A 127 -4.92 18.20 -4.59
C SER A 127 -5.52 16.96 -3.91
N ASP A 128 -4.96 15.79 -4.19
CA ASP A 128 -5.30 14.51 -3.55
C ASP A 128 -5.12 14.56 -2.02
N ALA A 129 -4.24 15.44 -1.52
CA ALA A 129 -4.07 15.68 -0.09
C ALA A 129 -5.37 16.10 0.63
N ALA A 130 -6.37 16.61 -0.10
CA ALA A 130 -7.68 16.92 0.47
C ALA A 130 -8.46 15.67 0.93
N LEU A 131 -8.06 14.46 0.49
CA LEU A 131 -8.60 13.18 0.97
C LEU A 131 -7.96 12.71 2.29
N MET A 132 -7.05 13.48 2.88
CA MET A 132 -6.36 13.17 4.13
C MET A 132 -7.30 12.68 5.26
N PRO A 133 -8.47 13.26 5.51
CA PRO A 133 -9.34 12.77 6.59
C PRO A 133 -9.89 11.35 6.35
N TYR A 134 -9.85 10.88 5.13
CA TYR A 134 -10.50 9.63 4.68
C TYR A 134 -9.52 8.58 4.15
N HIS A 135 -8.23 8.94 3.95
CA HIS A 135 -7.27 8.09 3.24
C HIS A 135 -7.12 6.70 3.86
N VAL A 136 -7.12 6.58 5.19
CA VAL A 136 -7.00 5.27 5.87
C VAL A 136 -8.19 4.37 5.53
N ASP A 137 -9.42 4.89 5.65
CA ASP A 137 -10.61 4.09 5.32
C ASP A 137 -10.66 3.72 3.84
N ARG A 138 -10.28 4.64 2.96
CA ARG A 138 -10.17 4.42 1.52
C ARG A 138 -9.09 3.37 1.19
N SER A 139 -7.93 3.42 1.84
CA SER A 139 -6.85 2.42 1.69
C SER A 139 -7.32 1.03 2.11
N LYS A 140 -8.05 0.94 3.23
CA LYS A 140 -8.65 -0.33 3.67
C LYS A 140 -9.66 -0.86 2.68
N LEU A 141 -10.54 -0.02 2.13
CA LEU A 141 -11.52 -0.41 1.12
C LEU A 141 -10.83 -0.93 -0.15
N PHE A 142 -9.78 -0.25 -0.61
CA PHE A 142 -8.99 -0.70 -1.75
C PHE A 142 -8.40 -2.09 -1.53
N VAL A 143 -7.76 -2.31 -0.38
CA VAL A 143 -7.15 -3.60 -0.05
C VAL A 143 -8.21 -4.70 0.04
N LEU A 144 -9.34 -4.46 0.70
CA LEU A 144 -10.43 -5.43 0.81
C LEU A 144 -11.05 -5.80 -0.55
N ASP A 145 -11.08 -4.86 -1.50
CA ASP A 145 -11.57 -5.11 -2.86
C ASP A 145 -10.53 -5.80 -3.75
N ARG A 146 -9.26 -5.43 -3.68
CA ARG A 146 -8.24 -5.80 -4.67
C ARG A 146 -7.31 -6.93 -4.24
N ILE A 147 -7.01 -7.06 -2.94
CA ILE A 147 -6.08 -8.07 -2.46
C ILE A 147 -6.82 -9.37 -2.16
N LYS A 148 -6.74 -10.34 -3.09
CA LYS A 148 -7.47 -11.62 -2.98
C LYS A 148 -6.57 -12.81 -2.61
N LEU A 149 -5.26 -12.65 -2.76
CA LEU A 149 -4.29 -13.75 -2.55
C LEU A 149 -3.64 -13.72 -1.16
N LEU A 150 -3.96 -12.69 -0.35
CA LEU A 150 -3.60 -12.58 1.06
C LEU A 150 -4.86 -12.42 1.91
N ASP A 151 -4.73 -12.54 3.23
CA ASP A 151 -5.78 -12.12 4.15
C ASP A 151 -5.91 -10.59 4.12
N ALA A 152 -6.82 -10.11 3.25
CA ALA A 152 -7.08 -8.69 3.05
C ALA A 152 -7.54 -8.00 4.34
N THR A 153 -8.26 -8.71 5.23
CA THR A 153 -8.70 -8.18 6.53
C THR A 153 -7.51 -7.92 7.43
N ARG A 154 -6.55 -8.82 7.45
CA ARG A 154 -5.31 -8.66 8.22
C ARG A 154 -4.49 -7.47 7.71
N VAL A 155 -4.37 -7.29 6.40
CA VAL A 155 -3.70 -6.13 5.78
C VAL A 155 -4.45 -4.84 6.14
N ALA A 156 -5.78 -4.81 6.00
CA ALA A 156 -6.60 -3.64 6.32
C ALA A 156 -6.49 -3.25 7.80
N ASN A 157 -6.46 -4.23 8.72
CA ASN A 157 -6.26 -3.99 10.14
C ASN A 157 -4.85 -3.40 10.43
N ALA A 158 -3.82 -3.84 9.72
CA ALA A 158 -2.49 -3.24 9.84
C ALA A 158 -2.48 -1.78 9.34
N ILE A 159 -3.17 -1.47 8.25
CA ILE A 159 -3.35 -0.09 7.74
C ILE A 159 -4.08 0.79 8.77
N GLU A 160 -5.06 0.27 9.52
CA GLU A 160 -5.76 1.05 10.55
C GLU A 160 -4.80 1.66 11.58
N PHE A 161 -3.69 0.98 11.92
CA PHE A 161 -2.70 1.49 12.87
C PHE A 161 -1.86 2.67 12.35
N THR A 162 -1.99 3.04 11.08
CA THR A 162 -1.39 4.28 10.54
C THR A 162 -2.25 5.52 10.80
N ARG A 163 -3.48 5.33 11.29
CA ARG A 163 -4.38 6.45 11.66
C ARG A 163 -3.79 7.25 12.82
N PHE A 164 -3.84 8.57 12.72
CA PHE A 164 -3.43 9.44 13.80
C PHE A 164 -4.62 10.29 14.28
N PRO A 165 -4.89 10.36 15.59
CA PRO A 165 -4.29 9.53 16.64
C PRO A 165 -4.59 8.05 16.44
N PRO A 166 -3.74 7.14 16.97
CA PRO A 166 -3.98 5.71 16.84
C PRO A 166 -5.29 5.31 17.55
N PRO A 167 -5.97 4.24 17.07
CA PRO A 167 -7.22 3.75 17.66
C PRO A 167 -7.05 3.23 19.09
#